data_5b635d4e3ad319f1885074f5cbd5a8f8
#
_entry.id   5b635d4e3ad319f1885074f5cbd5a8f8
#
_cell.length_a   1.000
_cell.length_b   1.000
_cell.length_c   1.000
_cell.angle_alpha   90.00
_cell.angle_beta   90.00
_cell.angle_gamma   90.00
#
_symmetry.space_group_name_H-M   'P 1'
#
loop_
_entity.id
_entity.type
_entity.pdbx_description
1 polymer ?
#
loop_
_entity_poly.entity_id
_entity_poly.type
_entity_poly.pdbx_seq_one_letter_code
_entity_poly.pdbx_strand_id
1 'polypeptide(L)'
;MPPFEEIDNTADWAFRVSAPSSEALFTEAAEALYRMSGVLMEPASEKIRKIHLSADDRESLFIQWLNELVFLLDRDRLALHGIQIDQLTDTLLSISGHPAEVRSVGKYVKAATYSGIKITQTDGVWQATVVLDV
;
A
#
# COMPACT_ATOMS: atom_id res chain seq x y z
N MET A 1 16.34 7.90 -7.39
CA MET A 1 15.77 6.57 -7.08
C MET A 1 14.29 6.60 -7.37
N PRO A 2 13.75 5.63 -8.12
CA PRO A 2 12.32 5.58 -8.34
C PRO A 2 11.57 5.33 -7.03
N PRO A 3 10.30 5.79 -6.91
CA PRO A 3 9.52 5.59 -5.70
C PRO A 3 9.30 4.10 -5.38
N PHE A 4 9.24 3.24 -6.39
CA PHE A 4 9.22 1.80 -6.15
C PHE A 4 9.93 1.05 -7.28
N GLU A 5 10.30 -0.18 -7.02
CA GLU A 5 10.84 -1.09 -8.02
C GLU A 5 10.39 -2.51 -7.72
N GLU A 6 10.13 -3.27 -8.77
CA GLU A 6 9.85 -4.69 -8.66
C GLU A 6 11.18 -5.42 -8.40
N ILE A 7 11.16 -6.34 -7.42
CA ILE A 7 12.34 -7.08 -7.01
C ILE A 7 12.22 -8.52 -7.50
N ASP A 8 13.25 -9.05 -8.14
CA ASP A 8 13.30 -10.45 -8.49
C ASP A 8 13.33 -11.31 -7.23
N ASN A 9 12.41 -12.27 -7.18
CA ASN A 9 12.33 -13.22 -6.08
C ASN A 9 11.88 -14.55 -6.67
N THR A 10 12.61 -15.61 -6.37
CA THR A 10 12.40 -16.93 -7.00
C THR A 10 11.05 -17.56 -6.69
N ALA A 11 10.46 -17.23 -5.53
CA ALA A 11 9.22 -17.87 -5.08
C ALA A 11 8.03 -16.92 -5.02
N ASP A 12 8.28 -15.63 -4.90
CA ASP A 12 7.24 -14.65 -4.61
C ASP A 12 7.41 -13.41 -5.47
N TRP A 13 6.42 -12.55 -5.41
CA TRP A 13 6.44 -11.27 -6.09
C TRP A 13 6.75 -10.20 -5.05
N ALA A 14 7.66 -9.29 -5.36
CA ALA A 14 8.13 -8.33 -4.38
C ALA A 14 8.35 -6.96 -5.00
N PHE A 15 8.25 -5.92 -4.18
CA PHE A 15 8.60 -4.57 -4.58
C PHE A 15 9.25 -3.81 -3.42
N ARG A 16 10.03 -2.81 -3.78
CA ARG A 16 10.65 -1.89 -2.82
C ARG A 16 10.09 -0.49 -3.06
N VAL A 17 9.71 0.18 -1.97
CA VAL A 17 9.27 1.58 -2.01
C VAL A 17 10.26 2.44 -1.26
N SER A 18 10.43 3.68 -1.74
CA SER A 18 11.28 4.68 -1.11
C SER A 18 10.53 6.01 -1.09
N ALA A 19 10.70 6.77 -0.03
CA ALA A 19 10.00 8.04 0.14
C ALA A 19 10.76 8.97 1.10
N PRO A 20 10.50 10.29 1.03
CA PRO A 20 11.17 11.24 1.91
C PRO A 20 10.61 11.31 3.33
N SER A 21 9.49 10.64 3.59
CA SER A 21 8.86 10.63 4.92
C SER A 21 8.13 9.31 5.13
N SER A 22 7.81 9.02 6.38
CA SER A 22 7.02 7.86 6.75
C SER A 22 5.62 7.91 6.11
N GLU A 23 4.98 9.08 6.15
CA GLU A 23 3.67 9.29 5.54
C GLU A 23 3.72 9.01 4.03
N ALA A 24 4.71 9.56 3.35
CA ALA A 24 4.89 9.34 1.92
C ALA A 24 5.19 7.87 1.60
N LEU A 25 5.87 7.17 2.50
CA LEU A 25 6.13 5.73 2.31
C LEU A 25 4.83 4.93 2.24
N PHE A 26 3.87 5.23 3.12
CA PHE A 26 2.57 4.57 3.14
C PHE A 26 1.76 4.88 1.88
N THR A 27 1.76 6.11 1.40
CA THR A 27 1.03 6.47 0.17
C THR A 27 1.70 5.89 -1.07
N GLU A 28 3.03 5.90 -1.13
CA GLU A 28 3.78 5.30 -2.25
C GLU A 28 3.58 3.80 -2.31
N ALA A 29 3.47 3.13 -1.17
CA ALA A 29 3.20 1.69 -1.14
C ALA A 29 1.83 1.36 -1.74
N ALA A 30 0.82 2.18 -1.49
CA ALA A 30 -0.50 2.02 -2.09
C ALA A 30 -0.42 2.18 -3.61
N GLU A 31 0.27 3.20 -4.08
CA GLU A 31 0.49 3.42 -5.51
C GLU A 31 1.21 2.24 -6.15
N ALA A 32 2.25 1.75 -5.50
CA ALA A 32 3.02 0.60 -5.98
C ALA A 32 2.15 -0.65 -6.09
N LEU A 33 1.34 -0.90 -5.07
CA LEU A 33 0.42 -2.05 -5.08
C LEU A 33 -0.54 -1.99 -6.27
N TYR A 34 -1.15 -0.83 -6.51
CA TYR A 34 -2.07 -0.67 -7.62
C TYR A 34 -1.37 -0.80 -8.98
N ARG A 35 -0.18 -0.24 -9.12
CA ARG A 35 0.60 -0.36 -10.37
C ARG A 35 1.05 -1.78 -10.63
N MET A 36 1.58 -2.46 -9.61
CA MET A 36 2.01 -3.85 -9.71
C MET A 36 0.83 -4.76 -10.07
N SER A 37 -0.32 -4.52 -9.48
CA SER A 37 -1.53 -5.29 -9.75
C SER A 37 -2.19 -4.94 -11.08
N GLY A 38 -1.73 -3.89 -11.74
CA GLY A 38 -2.33 -3.45 -13.01
C GLY A 38 -3.78 -3.04 -12.86
N VAL A 39 -4.11 -2.34 -11.77
CA VAL A 39 -5.47 -1.89 -11.51
C VAL A 39 -5.83 -0.74 -12.45
N LEU A 40 -6.91 -0.91 -13.17
CA LEU A 40 -7.55 0.16 -13.93
C LEU A 40 -8.84 0.52 -13.23
N MET A 41 -9.01 1.80 -12.93
CA MET A 41 -10.17 2.28 -12.16
C MET A 41 -10.96 3.31 -12.94
N GLU A 42 -12.26 3.36 -12.65
CA GLU A 42 -13.14 4.41 -13.11
C GLU A 42 -12.78 5.73 -12.42
N PRO A 43 -13.32 6.88 -12.89
CA PRO A 43 -13.11 8.13 -12.19
C PRO A 43 -13.52 8.03 -10.72
N ALA A 44 -12.71 8.62 -9.84
CA ALA A 44 -12.94 8.54 -8.41
C ALA A 44 -14.21 9.30 -8.01
N SER A 45 -14.90 8.77 -7.01
CA SER A 45 -16.05 9.41 -6.38
C SER A 45 -15.60 10.69 -5.67
N GLU A 46 -16.51 11.67 -5.60
CA GLU A 46 -16.29 12.87 -4.77
C GLU A 46 -16.46 12.57 -3.28
N LYS A 47 -17.04 11.42 -2.94
CA LYS A 47 -17.20 10.99 -1.56
C LYS A 47 -15.84 10.68 -0.96
N ILE A 48 -15.76 10.78 0.37
CA ILE A 48 -14.54 10.46 1.12
C ILE A 48 -14.79 9.20 1.93
N ARG A 49 -13.87 8.25 1.80
CA ARG A 49 -13.82 7.07 2.66
C ARG A 49 -12.65 7.22 3.63
N LYS A 50 -12.93 6.97 4.89
CA LYS A 50 -11.90 7.00 5.94
C LYS A 50 -11.58 5.58 6.39
N ILE A 51 -10.30 5.33 6.64
CA ILE A 51 -9.83 4.05 7.16
C ILE A 51 -8.97 4.31 8.38
N HIS A 52 -9.24 3.56 9.45
CA HIS A 52 -8.48 3.62 10.70
C HIS A 52 -7.93 2.23 10.99
N LEU A 53 -6.63 2.15 11.17
CA LEU A 53 -5.95 0.88 11.46
C LEU A 53 -5.06 1.04 12.69
N SER A 54 -4.86 -0.05 13.41
CA SER A 54 -3.93 -0.11 14.52
C SER A 54 -3.17 -1.44 14.49
N ALA A 55 -1.93 -1.41 14.95
CA ALA A 55 -1.07 -2.58 15.01
C ALA A 55 -0.07 -2.41 16.15
N ASP A 56 0.70 -3.47 16.44
CA ASP A 56 1.65 -3.47 17.55
C ASP A 56 2.93 -2.69 17.22
N ASP A 57 3.28 -2.59 15.94
CA ASP A 57 4.48 -1.89 15.50
C ASP A 57 4.28 -1.35 14.07
N ARG A 58 5.26 -0.55 13.63
CA ARG A 58 5.19 0.14 12.35
C ARG A 58 5.16 -0.82 11.17
N GLU A 59 5.98 -1.86 11.22
CA GLU A 59 6.05 -2.86 10.14
C GLU A 59 4.73 -3.60 9.99
N SER A 60 4.15 -4.01 11.10
CA SER A 60 2.83 -4.65 11.09
C SER A 60 1.75 -3.71 10.58
N LEU A 61 1.80 -2.44 10.97
CA LEU A 61 0.86 -1.43 10.51
C LEU A 61 0.96 -1.24 8.99
N PHE A 62 2.18 -1.22 8.47
CA PHE A 62 2.43 -1.06 7.04
C PHE A 62 1.83 -2.22 6.23
N ILE A 63 2.07 -3.45 6.68
CA ILE A 63 1.51 -4.63 6.01
C ILE A 63 -0.01 -4.68 6.15
N GLN A 64 -0.55 -4.31 7.32
CA GLN A 64 -1.99 -4.24 7.53
C GLN A 64 -2.65 -3.23 6.58
N TRP A 65 -1.99 -2.09 6.36
CA TRP A 65 -2.43 -1.08 5.40
C TRP A 65 -2.56 -1.66 3.99
N LEU A 66 -1.52 -2.33 3.52
CA LEU A 66 -1.54 -2.94 2.19
C LEU A 66 -2.62 -4.02 2.08
N ASN A 67 -2.78 -4.84 3.12
CA ASN A 67 -3.80 -5.88 3.13
C ASN A 67 -5.22 -5.30 3.16
N GLU A 68 -5.41 -4.14 3.77
CA GLU A 68 -6.70 -3.45 3.71
C GLU A 68 -7.03 -3.05 2.27
N LEU A 69 -6.05 -2.56 1.52
CA LEU A 69 -6.24 -2.22 0.11
C LEU A 69 -6.53 -3.46 -0.74
N VAL A 70 -5.81 -4.55 -0.49
CA VAL A 70 -6.07 -5.84 -1.15
C VAL A 70 -7.51 -6.29 -0.88
N PHE A 71 -7.95 -6.19 0.37
CA PHE A 71 -9.29 -6.58 0.79
C PHE A 71 -10.37 -5.77 0.07
N LEU A 72 -10.19 -4.45 -0.05
CA LEU A 72 -11.13 -3.59 -0.77
C LEU A 72 -11.21 -3.94 -2.26
N LEU A 73 -10.06 -4.22 -2.87
CA LEU A 73 -10.01 -4.67 -4.26
C LEU A 73 -10.80 -5.96 -4.46
N ASP A 74 -10.57 -6.92 -3.58
CA ASP A 74 -11.09 -8.28 -3.71
C ASP A 74 -12.58 -8.37 -3.42
N ARG A 75 -12.99 -7.82 -2.26
CA ARG A 75 -14.37 -7.91 -1.80
C ARG A 75 -15.28 -6.90 -2.49
N ASP A 76 -14.85 -5.65 -2.52
CA ASP A 76 -15.73 -4.54 -2.92
C ASP A 76 -15.42 -4.01 -4.32
N ARG A 77 -14.35 -4.48 -4.94
CA ARG A 77 -13.85 -4.02 -6.23
C ARG A 77 -13.68 -2.49 -6.21
N LEU A 78 -13.06 -2.00 -5.15
CA LEU A 78 -12.77 -0.59 -4.96
C LEU A 78 -11.28 -0.37 -4.80
N ALA A 79 -10.79 0.70 -5.42
CA ALA A 79 -9.48 1.27 -5.18
C ALA A 79 -9.66 2.65 -4.57
N LEU A 80 -8.62 3.20 -3.97
CA LEU A 80 -8.66 4.53 -3.40
C LEU A 80 -7.77 5.46 -4.21
N HIS A 81 -8.31 6.63 -4.56
CA HIS A 81 -7.60 7.69 -5.25
C HIS A 81 -7.44 8.88 -4.30
N GLY A 82 -6.36 9.65 -4.47
CA GLY A 82 -6.14 10.84 -3.66
C GLY A 82 -6.00 10.54 -2.18
N ILE A 83 -5.26 9.50 -1.85
CA ILE A 83 -5.04 9.09 -0.46
C ILE A 83 -4.29 10.16 0.29
N GLN A 84 -4.85 10.55 1.44
CA GLN A 84 -4.27 11.52 2.35
C GLN A 84 -4.09 10.90 3.72
N ILE A 85 -2.90 11.04 4.28
CA ILE A 85 -2.62 10.57 5.65
C ILE A 85 -3.14 11.65 6.61
N ASP A 86 -4.13 11.29 7.42
CA ASP A 86 -4.69 12.18 8.43
C ASP A 86 -3.94 12.06 9.75
N GLN A 87 -3.47 10.85 10.06
CA GLN A 87 -2.68 10.58 11.27
C GLN A 87 -1.81 9.35 11.04
N LEU A 88 -0.56 9.42 11.44
CA LEU A 88 0.35 8.28 11.41
C LEU A 88 1.26 8.31 12.63
N THR A 89 1.21 7.22 13.39
CA THR A 89 2.17 6.92 14.46
C THR A 89 2.75 5.53 14.21
N ASP A 90 3.58 5.03 15.11
CA ASP A 90 4.10 3.66 14.96
C ASP A 90 3.03 2.58 15.09
N THR A 91 1.88 2.91 15.68
CA THR A 91 0.83 1.95 15.97
C THR A 91 -0.54 2.33 15.40
N LEU A 92 -0.70 3.55 14.88
CA LEU A 92 -2.00 4.04 14.40
C LEU A 92 -1.86 4.66 13.01
N LEU A 93 -2.82 4.37 12.16
CA LEU A 93 -2.94 4.99 10.84
C LEU A 93 -4.38 5.41 10.61
N SER A 94 -4.57 6.67 10.21
CA SER A 94 -5.86 7.16 9.71
C SER A 94 -5.65 7.80 8.36
N ILE A 95 -6.43 7.39 7.39
CA ILE A 95 -6.36 7.96 6.04
C ILE A 95 -7.74 8.38 5.54
N SER A 96 -7.74 9.27 4.57
CA SER A 96 -8.90 9.63 3.76
C SER A 96 -8.57 9.38 2.29
N GLY A 97 -9.53 8.91 1.53
CA GLY A 97 -9.35 8.69 0.11
C GLY A 97 -10.68 8.70 -0.63
N HIS A 98 -10.62 8.78 -1.94
CA HIS A 98 -11.81 8.78 -2.79
C HIS A 98 -11.99 7.40 -3.41
N PRO A 99 -13.08 6.69 -3.10
CA PRO A 99 -13.32 5.38 -3.70
C PRO A 99 -13.50 5.48 -5.20
N ALA A 100 -12.90 4.54 -5.92
CA ALA A 100 -13.06 4.40 -7.36
C ALA A 100 -13.37 2.95 -7.69
N GLU A 101 -14.37 2.72 -8.54
CA GLU A 101 -14.69 1.37 -8.98
C GLU A 101 -13.57 0.82 -9.84
N VAL A 102 -13.24 -0.45 -9.63
CA VAL A 102 -12.19 -1.13 -10.37
C VAL A 102 -12.77 -1.70 -11.66
N ARG A 103 -12.20 -1.30 -12.80
CA ARG A 103 -12.58 -1.83 -14.13
C ARG A 103 -11.96 -3.19 -14.37
N SER A 104 -10.69 -3.32 -14.04
CA SER A 104 -9.95 -4.56 -14.24
C SER A 104 -8.71 -4.61 -13.36
N VAL A 105 -8.23 -5.83 -13.12
CA VAL A 105 -7.00 -6.10 -12.39
C VAL A 105 -6.16 -7.01 -13.28
N GLY A 106 -4.92 -6.62 -13.53
CA GLY A 106 -4.01 -7.40 -14.35
C GLY A 106 -3.48 -8.63 -13.63
N LYS A 107 -3.11 -8.49 -12.37
CA LYS A 107 -2.61 -9.58 -11.55
C LYS A 107 -3.13 -9.45 -10.12
N TYR A 108 -3.87 -10.46 -9.68
CA TYR A 108 -4.44 -10.47 -8.34
C TYR A 108 -3.38 -10.79 -7.29
N VAL A 109 -3.39 -10.03 -6.21
CA VAL A 109 -2.58 -10.25 -5.03
C VAL A 109 -3.47 -10.84 -3.96
N LYS A 110 -3.05 -11.94 -3.34
CA LYS A 110 -3.78 -12.54 -2.22
C LYS A 110 -3.53 -11.77 -0.93
N ALA A 111 -2.29 -11.40 -0.69
CA ALA A 111 -1.90 -10.68 0.53
C ALA A 111 -0.50 -10.09 0.40
N ALA A 112 -0.23 -9.03 1.17
CA ALA A 112 1.12 -8.65 1.52
C ALA A 112 1.55 -9.46 2.74
N THR A 113 2.79 -9.94 2.75
CA THR A 113 3.25 -10.85 3.79
C THR A 113 4.04 -10.11 4.87
N TYR A 114 3.92 -10.60 6.11
CA TYR A 114 4.69 -10.08 7.24
C TYR A 114 6.13 -10.57 7.25
N SER A 115 6.45 -11.53 6.38
CA SER A 115 7.76 -12.16 6.37
C SER A 115 8.85 -11.19 5.95
N GLY A 116 9.80 -10.95 6.85
CA GLY A 116 10.97 -10.15 6.55
C GLY A 116 10.72 -8.67 6.30
N ILE A 117 9.52 -8.16 6.59
CA ILE A 117 9.25 -6.73 6.41
C ILE A 117 10.15 -5.90 7.32
N LYS A 118 10.77 -4.89 6.75
CA LYS A 118 11.63 -3.98 7.49
C LYS A 118 11.48 -2.58 6.90
N ILE A 119 11.19 -1.63 7.76
CA ILE A 119 11.16 -0.22 7.39
C ILE A 119 12.45 0.40 7.90
N THR A 120 13.23 0.98 6.99
CA THR A 120 14.50 1.62 7.32
C THR A 120 14.49 3.09 6.93
N GLN A 121 15.29 3.87 7.63
CA GLN A 121 15.53 5.26 7.28
C GLN A 121 17.04 5.49 7.22
N THR A 122 17.52 5.96 6.07
CA THR A 122 18.94 6.24 5.86
C THR A 122 19.05 7.54 5.08
N ASP A 123 19.76 8.52 5.62
CA ASP A 123 19.99 9.82 4.99
C ASP A 123 18.70 10.50 4.53
N GLY A 124 17.67 10.43 5.40
CA GLY A 124 16.36 11.03 5.11
C GLY A 124 15.49 10.26 4.15
N VAL A 125 15.94 9.10 3.67
CA VAL A 125 15.16 8.24 2.79
C VAL A 125 14.55 7.10 3.59
N TRP A 126 13.24 7.00 3.57
CA TRP A 126 12.48 5.89 4.13
C TRP A 126 12.32 4.81 3.07
N GLN A 127 12.49 3.56 3.44
CA GLN A 127 12.45 2.45 2.50
C GLN A 127 11.84 1.21 3.12
N ALA A 128 11.08 0.46 2.32
CA ALA A 128 10.54 -0.83 2.72
C ALA A 128 10.52 -1.78 1.52
N THR A 129 10.79 -3.05 1.76
CA THR A 129 10.64 -4.11 0.77
C THR A 129 9.47 -4.98 1.19
N VAL A 130 8.55 -5.20 0.28
CA VAL A 130 7.31 -5.94 0.53
C VAL A 130 7.27 -7.17 -0.35
N VAL A 131 6.96 -8.31 0.24
CA VAL A 131 6.74 -9.56 -0.48
C VAL A 131 5.23 -9.79 -0.56
N LEU A 132 4.76 -10.07 -1.78
CA LEU A 132 3.36 -10.30 -2.08
C LEU A 132 3.11 -11.77 -2.33
N ASP A 133 2.05 -12.30 -1.75
CA ASP A 133 1.53 -13.63 -2.04
C ASP A 133 0.53 -13.51 -3.20
N VAL A 134 0.76 -14.27 -4.26
CA VAL A 134 -0.05 -14.20 -5.48
C VAL A 134 -0.64 -15.54 -5.90
#